data_4569ae33c650d4ba6e401303b1e8b1a9
#
_entry.id   4569ae33c650d4ba6e401303b1e8b1a9
#
_cell.length_a   1.000
_cell.length_b   1.000
_cell.length_c   1.000
_cell.angle_alpha   90.00
_cell.angle_beta   90.00
_cell.angle_gamma   90.00
#
_symmetry.space_group_name_H-M   'P 1'
#
loop_
_entity.id
_entity.type
_entity.pdbx_description
1 polymer ?
#
loop_
_entity_poly.entity_id
_entity_poly.type
_entity_poly.pdbx_seq_one_letter_code
_entity_poly.pdbx_strand_id
1 'polypeptide(L)'
;MYDLRAKPADISNATQAHVLGLPVSHSLSPKLHTAAYVHLGLPFSYTAIEVDEQDLPVFVEKLRSGTLLGLSLTMPLKSRAFELADEMTETVRVTKSANTLVLREGKIWAENTDVYGIKCALDLRDEILKESWFVLGTGATARSAILALQQLGVSNICVVGRNHKILSVIKSDFQVSTSSFTDIRHMKNAINTIPISAQLEILDLKPREAIAFDAMNNPWPTPVSDTAAIELGSAITKDLQVLLDVVYTPWPTPFAIRVESQHGIVFDGLQMLIHQAHAQVEIMTGMALPVSIMSEAVTR
;
A
#
# COMPACT_ATOMS: atom_id res chain seq x y z
N MET A 1 10.08 12.88 9.00
CA MET A 1 9.95 12.18 10.30
C MET A 1 8.48 12.07 10.56
N TYR A 2 7.93 10.86 10.69
CA TYR A 2 6.54 10.66 11.09
C TYR A 2 6.39 11.32 12.47
N ASP A 3 5.36 12.12 12.70
CA ASP A 3 5.16 12.74 14.01
C ASP A 3 4.61 11.69 15.00
N LEU A 4 5.52 10.92 15.58
CA LEU A 4 5.24 9.88 16.57
C LEU A 4 4.83 10.46 17.95
N ARG A 5 4.60 11.78 18.07
CA ARG A 5 4.12 12.41 19.31
C ARG A 5 2.65 12.12 19.61
N ALA A 6 1.97 11.38 18.71
CA ALA A 6 0.68 10.82 19.04
C ALA A 6 0.86 9.86 20.24
N LYS A 7 0.10 10.07 21.32
CA LYS A 7 0.11 9.19 22.49
C LYS A 7 -0.04 7.73 22.05
N PRO A 8 0.69 6.77 22.65
CA PRO A 8 0.52 5.36 22.35
C PRO A 8 -0.92 4.91 22.55
N ALA A 9 -1.29 3.78 21.95
CA ALA A 9 -2.58 3.14 22.20
C ALA A 9 -2.76 2.84 23.70
N ASP A 10 -4.00 2.81 24.16
CA ASP A 10 -4.33 2.38 25.51
C ASP A 10 -4.07 0.86 25.62
N ILE A 11 -2.84 0.51 26.01
CA ILE A 11 -2.45 -0.89 26.23
C ILE A 11 -3.00 -1.29 27.60
N SER A 12 -4.25 -1.75 27.65
CA SER A 12 -4.81 -2.40 28.83
C SER A 12 -4.33 -3.86 28.89
N ASN A 13 -5.22 -4.83 28.89
CA ASN A 13 -4.86 -6.26 28.91
C ASN A 13 -4.84 -6.89 27.50
N ALA A 14 -4.89 -6.10 26.44
CA ALA A 14 -4.94 -6.59 25.06
C ALA A 14 -3.55 -7.09 24.62
N THR A 15 -3.53 -8.31 24.09
CA THR A 15 -2.30 -8.94 23.58
C THR A 15 -2.41 -9.35 22.11
N GLN A 16 -3.52 -9.02 21.45
CA GLN A 16 -3.81 -9.45 20.09
C GLN A 16 -4.04 -8.27 19.18
N ALA A 17 -3.41 -8.31 18.01
CA ALA A 17 -3.69 -7.42 16.88
C ALA A 17 -3.91 -8.24 15.62
N HIS A 18 -4.57 -7.64 14.65
CA HIS A 18 -4.91 -8.33 13.40
C HIS A 18 -4.70 -7.43 12.19
N VAL A 19 -4.36 -8.04 11.05
CA VAL A 19 -4.62 -7.44 9.74
C VAL A 19 -5.94 -8.00 9.19
N LEU A 20 -6.84 -7.09 8.81
CA LEU A 20 -8.15 -7.40 8.26
C LEU A 20 -8.21 -6.98 6.79
N GLY A 21 -8.86 -7.77 5.96
CA GLY A 21 -9.07 -7.52 4.53
C GLY A 21 -9.66 -8.73 3.82
N LEU A 22 -9.92 -8.61 2.51
CA LEU A 22 -10.45 -9.70 1.70
C LEU A 22 -9.98 -9.58 0.24
N PRO A 23 -9.10 -10.47 -0.25
CA PRO A 23 -8.41 -11.54 0.49
C PRO A 23 -7.22 -10.99 1.31
N VAL A 24 -6.81 -11.67 2.40
CA VAL A 24 -5.69 -11.24 3.25
C VAL A 24 -4.78 -12.39 3.69
N SER A 25 -5.11 -13.62 3.36
CA SER A 25 -4.40 -14.83 3.80
C SER A 25 -2.90 -14.86 3.42
N HIS A 26 -2.53 -14.19 2.33
CA HIS A 26 -1.15 -14.09 1.82
C HIS A 26 -0.35 -12.92 2.40
N SER A 27 -0.92 -12.16 3.35
CA SER A 27 -0.29 -10.98 3.93
C SER A 27 1.00 -11.33 4.68
N LEU A 28 2.06 -10.56 4.46
CA LEU A 28 3.31 -10.65 5.21
C LEU A 28 3.27 -9.89 6.54
N SER A 29 2.22 -9.10 6.82
CA SER A 29 2.09 -8.35 8.07
C SER A 29 2.21 -9.21 9.33
N PRO A 30 1.67 -10.45 9.40
CA PRO A 30 1.88 -11.31 10.56
C PRO A 30 3.36 -11.63 10.83
N LYS A 31 4.18 -11.86 9.79
CA LYS A 31 5.62 -12.10 9.95
C LYS A 31 6.34 -10.84 10.48
N LEU A 32 6.03 -9.68 9.92
CA LEU A 32 6.62 -8.40 10.29
C LEU A 32 6.31 -8.04 11.75
N HIS A 33 5.05 -8.04 12.14
CA HIS A 33 4.62 -7.70 13.50
C HIS A 33 5.11 -8.71 14.53
N THR A 34 5.09 -10.01 14.22
CA THR A 34 5.60 -11.04 15.13
C THR A 34 7.09 -10.85 15.39
N ALA A 35 7.90 -10.58 14.36
CA ALA A 35 9.32 -10.30 14.52
C ALA A 35 9.56 -9.07 15.40
N ALA A 36 8.79 -8.01 15.21
CA ALA A 36 8.83 -6.80 16.02
C ALA A 36 8.48 -7.09 17.49
N TYR A 37 7.39 -7.80 17.75
CA TYR A 37 6.95 -8.14 19.11
C TYR A 37 7.97 -9.02 19.85
N VAL A 38 8.57 -10.01 19.16
CA VAL A 38 9.63 -10.85 19.71
C VAL A 38 10.86 -9.99 20.09
N HIS A 39 11.29 -9.08 19.19
CA HIS A 39 12.42 -8.19 19.46
C HIS A 39 12.18 -7.27 20.66
N LEU A 40 10.95 -6.77 20.80
CA LEU A 40 10.54 -5.89 21.90
C LEU A 40 10.25 -6.65 23.20
N GLY A 41 10.32 -7.98 23.21
CA GLY A 41 10.02 -8.80 24.39
C GLY A 41 8.52 -8.77 24.78
N LEU A 42 7.63 -8.46 23.84
CA LEU A 42 6.20 -8.35 24.10
C LEU A 42 5.47 -9.70 23.85
N PRO A 43 4.61 -10.14 24.77
CA PRO A 43 3.85 -11.38 24.63
C PRO A 43 2.61 -11.18 23.72
N PHE A 44 2.79 -10.47 22.61
CA PHE A 44 1.70 -10.11 21.69
C PHE A 44 1.64 -11.08 20.52
N SER A 45 0.44 -11.26 19.99
CA SER A 45 0.18 -12.03 18.78
C SER A 45 -0.40 -11.15 17.67
N TYR A 46 -0.10 -11.53 16.43
CA TYR A 46 -0.62 -10.84 15.26
C TYR A 46 -1.04 -11.85 14.19
N THR A 47 -2.28 -11.76 13.71
CA THR A 47 -2.83 -12.70 12.73
C THR A 47 -3.55 -11.98 11.60
N ALA A 48 -3.72 -12.67 10.45
CA ALA A 48 -4.52 -12.22 9.33
C ALA A 48 -5.92 -12.85 9.43
N ILE A 49 -6.97 -12.04 9.25
CA ILE A 49 -8.36 -12.48 9.28
C ILE A 49 -9.08 -11.90 8.06
N GLU A 50 -9.76 -12.77 7.29
CA GLU A 50 -10.59 -12.32 6.18
C GLU A 50 -11.87 -11.69 6.70
N VAL A 51 -12.09 -10.43 6.35
CA VAL A 51 -13.21 -9.60 6.82
C VAL A 51 -13.65 -8.71 5.66
N ASP A 52 -14.93 -8.63 5.44
CA ASP A 52 -15.54 -7.67 4.51
C ASP A 52 -15.97 -6.36 5.21
N GLU A 53 -16.50 -5.41 4.42
CA GLU A 53 -16.93 -4.11 4.95
C GLU A 53 -18.11 -4.19 5.92
N GLN A 54 -18.95 -5.23 5.82
CA GLN A 54 -20.14 -5.40 6.66
C GLN A 54 -19.76 -5.90 8.06
N ASP A 55 -18.72 -6.74 8.14
CA ASP A 55 -18.26 -7.33 9.39
C ASP A 55 -17.23 -6.47 10.14
N LEU A 56 -16.60 -5.46 9.47
CA LEU A 56 -15.63 -4.58 10.11
C LEU A 56 -16.13 -3.94 11.43
N PRO A 57 -17.39 -3.48 11.56
CA PRO A 57 -17.89 -2.91 12.82
C PRO A 57 -17.74 -3.84 14.02
N VAL A 58 -17.86 -5.16 13.85
CA VAL A 58 -17.68 -6.14 14.92
C VAL A 58 -16.26 -6.09 15.51
N PHE A 59 -15.25 -5.94 14.65
CA PHE A 59 -13.87 -5.82 15.09
C PHE A 59 -13.56 -4.45 15.71
N VAL A 60 -14.19 -3.39 15.21
CA VAL A 60 -14.08 -2.05 15.80
C VAL A 60 -14.65 -2.05 17.23
N GLU A 61 -15.77 -2.74 17.49
CA GLU A 61 -16.30 -2.87 18.85
C GLU A 61 -15.42 -3.73 19.78
N LYS A 62 -14.77 -4.79 19.26
CA LYS A 62 -13.75 -5.52 20.02
C LYS A 62 -12.55 -4.62 20.35
N LEU A 63 -12.11 -3.75 19.43
CA LEU A 63 -11.08 -2.77 19.71
C LEU A 63 -11.54 -1.75 20.74
N ARG A 64 -12.77 -1.24 20.65
CA ARG A 64 -13.38 -0.29 21.59
C ARG A 64 -13.48 -0.85 23.00
N SER A 65 -13.77 -2.15 23.15
CA SER A 65 -13.81 -2.84 24.44
C SER A 65 -12.44 -3.10 25.06
N GLY A 66 -11.34 -2.74 24.37
CA GLY A 66 -9.96 -2.98 24.84
C GLY A 66 -9.53 -4.44 24.77
N THR A 67 -10.21 -5.29 24.01
CA THR A 67 -9.83 -6.71 23.82
C THR A 67 -8.78 -6.87 22.72
N LEU A 68 -8.59 -5.87 21.86
CA LEU A 68 -7.58 -5.85 20.82
C LEU A 68 -6.60 -4.71 21.04
N LEU A 69 -5.32 -4.96 20.72
CA LEU A 69 -4.25 -3.98 20.74
C LEU A 69 -4.37 -2.97 19.59
N GLY A 70 -4.78 -3.43 18.43
CA GLY A 70 -4.94 -2.62 17.24
C GLY A 70 -5.42 -3.44 16.03
N LEU A 71 -5.85 -2.74 15.01
CA LEU A 71 -6.27 -3.30 13.73
C LEU A 71 -5.50 -2.66 12.60
N SER A 72 -4.82 -3.48 11.79
CA SER A 72 -4.33 -3.07 10.49
C SER A 72 -5.35 -3.43 9.41
N LEU A 73 -5.51 -2.58 8.41
CA LEU A 73 -6.59 -2.70 7.44
C LEU A 73 -6.05 -2.64 6.02
N THR A 74 -6.49 -3.59 5.20
CA THR A 74 -6.21 -3.57 3.76
C THR A 74 -7.51 -3.57 2.96
N MET A 75 -7.44 -3.78 1.65
CA MET A 75 -8.61 -3.82 0.77
C MET A 75 -9.64 -4.86 1.25
N PRO A 76 -10.95 -4.54 1.24
CA PRO A 76 -11.57 -3.28 0.83
C PRO A 76 -11.75 -2.25 1.97
N LEU A 77 -11.26 -2.51 3.17
CA LEU A 77 -11.72 -1.94 4.45
C LEU A 77 -11.28 -0.51 4.74
N LYS A 78 -10.23 0.02 4.05
CA LYS A 78 -9.57 1.30 4.41
C LYS A 78 -10.50 2.52 4.40
N SER A 79 -11.44 2.59 3.44
CA SER A 79 -12.42 3.67 3.37
C SER A 79 -13.49 3.52 4.45
N ARG A 80 -13.93 2.28 4.70
CA ARG A 80 -14.92 2.00 5.75
C ARG A 80 -14.37 2.31 7.15
N ALA A 81 -13.08 2.05 7.38
CA ALA A 81 -12.40 2.39 8.62
C ALA A 81 -12.36 3.90 8.89
N PHE A 82 -12.16 4.71 7.86
CA PHE A 82 -12.27 6.16 7.96
C PHE A 82 -13.64 6.60 8.50
N GLU A 83 -14.73 5.96 8.06
CA GLU A 83 -16.09 6.27 8.50
C GLU A 83 -16.40 5.82 9.93
N LEU A 84 -15.74 4.76 10.42
CA LEU A 84 -15.99 4.16 11.74
C LEU A 84 -15.12 4.75 12.86
N ALA A 85 -14.15 5.59 12.53
CA ALA A 85 -13.27 6.20 13.51
C ALA A 85 -13.95 7.38 14.22
N ASP A 86 -13.72 7.51 15.53
CA ASP A 86 -14.16 8.66 16.32
C ASP A 86 -13.24 9.87 16.12
N GLU A 87 -11.94 9.60 15.99
CA GLU A 87 -10.89 10.61 15.79
C GLU A 87 -9.90 10.12 14.72
N MET A 88 -9.23 11.04 14.09
CA MET A 88 -8.29 10.71 13.02
C MET A 88 -7.21 11.76 12.83
N THR A 89 -6.07 11.33 12.28
CA THR A 89 -5.01 12.25 11.88
C THR A 89 -5.37 13.05 10.62
N GLU A 90 -4.63 14.11 10.38
CA GLU A 90 -4.77 14.90 9.15
C GLU A 90 -4.51 14.06 7.90
N THR A 91 -3.56 13.13 7.95
CA THR A 91 -3.29 12.17 6.88
C THR A 91 -4.55 11.38 6.50
N VAL A 92 -5.29 10.89 7.48
CA VAL A 92 -6.55 10.16 7.25
C VAL A 92 -7.64 11.08 6.70
N ARG A 93 -7.77 12.31 7.21
CA ARG A 93 -8.75 13.28 6.71
C ARG A 93 -8.56 13.59 5.25
N VAL A 94 -7.31 13.86 4.83
CA VAL A 94 -6.97 14.18 3.45
C VAL A 94 -7.15 12.97 2.54
N THR A 95 -6.65 11.80 2.95
CA THR A 95 -6.74 10.59 2.13
C THR A 95 -8.11 9.93 2.16
N LYS A 96 -8.96 10.24 3.15
CA LYS A 96 -10.25 9.55 3.41
C LYS A 96 -10.04 8.03 3.49
N SER A 97 -8.95 7.62 4.10
CA SER A 97 -8.48 6.23 4.13
C SER A 97 -7.66 5.97 5.39
N ALA A 98 -7.99 4.92 6.13
CA ALA A 98 -7.25 4.47 7.29
C ALA A 98 -6.76 3.04 7.08
N ASN A 99 -5.47 2.79 7.33
CA ASN A 99 -4.92 1.44 7.36
C ASN A 99 -4.62 0.94 8.77
N THR A 100 -4.88 1.76 9.80
CA THR A 100 -4.61 1.45 11.20
C THR A 100 -5.69 2.04 12.09
N LEU A 101 -6.25 1.22 12.99
CA LEU A 101 -7.13 1.68 14.06
C LEU A 101 -6.56 1.25 15.41
N VAL A 102 -6.57 2.16 16.37
CA VAL A 102 -6.18 1.90 17.76
C VAL A 102 -7.19 2.54 18.73
N LEU A 103 -7.23 2.05 19.95
CA LEU A 103 -7.98 2.68 21.02
C LEU A 103 -7.08 3.70 21.74
N ARG A 104 -7.54 4.94 21.90
CA ARG A 104 -6.88 6.00 22.68
C ARG A 104 -7.91 6.80 23.45
N GLU A 105 -7.74 6.90 24.75
CA GLU A 105 -8.64 7.68 25.62
C GLU A 105 -10.12 7.30 25.40
N GLY A 106 -10.41 6.02 25.24
CA GLY A 106 -11.75 5.48 25.01
C GLY A 106 -12.34 5.75 23.61
N LYS A 107 -11.55 6.30 22.67
CA LYS A 107 -11.96 6.59 21.29
C LYS A 107 -11.19 5.75 20.28
N ILE A 108 -11.84 5.40 19.19
CA ILE A 108 -11.21 4.76 18.04
C ILE A 108 -10.48 5.82 17.23
N TRP A 109 -9.15 5.74 17.21
CA TRP A 109 -8.27 6.59 16.44
C TRP A 109 -7.86 5.93 15.14
N ALA A 110 -7.98 6.66 14.05
CA ALA A 110 -7.56 6.23 12.72
C ALA A 110 -6.24 6.87 12.29
N GLU A 111 -5.36 6.03 11.74
CA GLU A 111 -4.09 6.41 11.15
C GLU A 111 -3.95 5.84 9.72
N ASN A 112 -3.12 6.50 8.91
CA ASN A 112 -2.77 6.00 7.58
C ASN A 112 -1.25 6.00 7.39
N THR A 113 -0.62 4.87 7.72
CA THR A 113 0.83 4.69 7.61
C THR A 113 1.31 4.39 6.18
N ASP A 114 0.40 4.16 5.22
CA ASP A 114 0.77 3.95 3.81
C ASP A 114 1.52 5.15 3.23
N VAL A 115 1.12 6.37 3.58
CA VAL A 115 1.77 7.60 3.13
C VAL A 115 3.24 7.62 3.55
N TYR A 116 3.52 7.26 4.80
CA TYR A 116 4.88 7.13 5.30
C TYR A 116 5.64 6.01 4.59
N GLY A 117 5.02 4.83 4.45
CA GLY A 117 5.61 3.69 3.75
C GLY A 117 6.02 4.01 2.32
N ILE A 118 5.16 4.70 1.56
CA ILE A 118 5.45 5.14 0.18
C ILE A 118 6.63 6.12 0.16
N LYS A 119 6.65 7.10 1.07
CA LYS A 119 7.75 8.08 1.15
C LYS A 119 9.10 7.42 1.43
N CYS A 120 9.12 6.45 2.33
CA CYS A 120 10.34 5.70 2.65
C CYS A 120 10.77 4.75 1.52
N ALA A 121 9.82 4.18 0.77
CA ALA A 121 10.11 3.32 -0.37
C ALA A 121 10.70 4.10 -1.56
N LEU A 122 10.32 5.38 -1.70
CA LEU A 122 10.82 6.28 -2.74
C LEU A 122 12.06 7.05 -2.25
N ASP A 123 13.17 6.34 -2.04
CA ASP A 123 14.47 6.98 -1.75
C ASP A 123 15.10 7.52 -3.04
N LEU A 124 14.54 8.63 -3.53
CA LEU A 124 14.88 9.23 -4.82
C LEU A 124 15.65 10.54 -4.65
N ARG A 125 16.44 10.87 -5.70
CA ARG A 125 17.09 12.17 -5.82
C ARG A 125 16.06 13.26 -6.09
N ASP A 126 16.33 14.47 -5.61
CA ASP A 126 15.46 15.64 -5.77
C ASP A 126 15.12 15.96 -7.23
N GLU A 127 16.04 15.67 -8.18
CA GLU A 127 15.80 15.91 -9.61
C GLU A 127 14.64 15.07 -10.13
N ILE A 128 14.52 13.80 -9.72
CA ILE A 128 13.44 12.90 -10.15
C ILE A 128 12.12 13.33 -9.53
N LEU A 129 12.14 13.82 -8.29
CA LEU A 129 10.95 14.33 -7.60
C LEU A 129 10.40 15.62 -8.25
N LYS A 130 11.21 16.40 -8.94
CA LYS A 130 10.77 17.60 -9.69
C LYS A 130 10.06 17.29 -11.00
N GLU A 131 10.16 16.07 -11.50
CA GLU A 131 9.48 15.65 -12.72
C GLU A 131 7.99 15.37 -12.50
N SER A 132 7.28 15.09 -13.59
CA SER A 132 5.88 14.67 -13.54
C SER A 132 5.75 13.24 -13.06
N TRP A 133 4.79 13.00 -12.16
CA TRP A 133 4.49 11.69 -11.62
C TRP A 133 3.07 11.26 -11.93
N PHE A 134 2.90 9.98 -12.19
CA PHE A 134 1.61 9.36 -12.42
C PHE A 134 1.25 8.42 -11.26
N VAL A 135 -0.01 8.43 -10.86
CA VAL A 135 -0.57 7.47 -9.90
C VAL A 135 -1.57 6.62 -10.64
N LEU A 136 -1.27 5.33 -10.79
CA LEU A 136 -2.13 4.38 -11.49
C LEU A 136 -3.10 3.74 -10.51
N GLY A 137 -4.39 4.03 -10.67
CA GLY A 137 -5.46 3.60 -9.78
C GLY A 137 -6.16 4.75 -9.06
N THR A 138 -7.30 4.44 -8.47
CA THR A 138 -8.17 5.45 -7.81
C THR A 138 -8.65 4.99 -6.42
N GLY A 139 -8.08 3.91 -5.90
CA GLY A 139 -8.43 3.34 -4.59
C GLY A 139 -7.77 4.05 -3.40
N ALA A 140 -7.93 3.48 -2.24
CA ALA A 140 -7.38 3.98 -0.98
C ALA A 140 -5.86 4.20 -1.03
N THR A 141 -5.12 3.21 -1.57
CA THR A 141 -3.65 3.32 -1.70
C THR A 141 -3.24 4.39 -2.72
N ALA A 142 -4.03 4.62 -3.80
CA ALA A 142 -3.78 5.71 -4.73
C ALA A 142 -3.88 7.09 -4.04
N ARG A 143 -4.88 7.28 -3.16
CA ARG A 143 -5.01 8.51 -2.37
C ARG A 143 -3.82 8.71 -1.44
N SER A 144 -3.30 7.64 -0.83
CA SER A 144 -2.07 7.69 -0.02
C SER A 144 -0.85 8.04 -0.88
N ALA A 145 -0.75 7.50 -2.10
CA ALA A 145 0.33 7.79 -3.04
C ALA A 145 0.34 9.26 -3.49
N ILE A 146 -0.83 9.83 -3.77
CA ILE A 146 -0.94 11.25 -4.12
C ILE A 146 -0.42 12.11 -2.98
N LEU A 147 -0.88 11.89 -1.75
CA LEU A 147 -0.45 12.67 -0.59
C LEU A 147 1.05 12.48 -0.31
N ALA A 148 1.58 11.26 -0.46
CA ALA A 148 3.01 11.00 -0.31
C ALA A 148 3.85 11.80 -1.31
N LEU A 149 3.47 11.82 -2.59
CA LEU A 149 4.13 12.62 -3.62
C LEU A 149 4.06 14.13 -3.32
N GLN A 150 2.89 14.64 -2.91
CA GLN A 150 2.74 16.04 -2.51
C GLN A 150 3.65 16.41 -1.33
N GLN A 151 3.75 15.54 -0.31
CA GLN A 151 4.64 15.74 0.83
C GLN A 151 6.13 15.62 0.47
N LEU A 152 6.47 14.94 -0.61
CA LEU A 152 7.83 14.89 -1.20
C LEU A 152 8.12 16.11 -2.10
N GLY A 153 7.15 17.03 -2.26
CA GLY A 153 7.33 18.26 -3.05
C GLY A 153 7.05 18.09 -4.54
N VAL A 154 6.47 16.96 -4.97
CA VAL A 154 6.05 16.77 -6.36
C VAL A 154 4.85 17.65 -6.66
N SER A 155 5.00 18.58 -7.59
CA SER A 155 3.95 19.55 -7.97
C SER A 155 3.10 19.10 -9.15
N ASN A 156 3.62 18.22 -10.01
CA ASN A 156 2.93 17.77 -11.22
C ASN A 156 2.54 16.29 -11.10
N ILE A 157 1.34 16.05 -10.59
CA ILE A 157 0.78 14.71 -10.38
C ILE A 157 -0.43 14.51 -11.29
N CYS A 158 -0.46 13.39 -12.01
CA CYS A 158 -1.58 12.95 -12.82
C CYS A 158 -2.10 11.61 -12.32
N VAL A 159 -3.37 11.55 -11.93
CA VAL A 159 -4.01 10.30 -11.51
C VAL A 159 -4.73 9.65 -12.67
N VAL A 160 -4.50 8.34 -12.82
CA VAL A 160 -4.99 7.59 -13.95
C VAL A 160 -5.95 6.51 -13.51
N GLY A 161 -7.13 6.49 -14.13
CA GLY A 161 -8.16 5.52 -13.78
C GLY A 161 -9.22 5.35 -14.85
N ARG A 162 -10.11 4.37 -14.63
CA ARG A 162 -11.22 4.05 -15.55
C ARG A 162 -12.54 4.80 -15.23
N ASN A 163 -12.71 5.17 -13.97
CA ASN A 163 -13.96 5.77 -13.48
C ASN A 163 -13.87 7.30 -13.41
N HIS A 164 -14.44 8.00 -14.38
CA HIS A 164 -14.42 9.46 -14.47
C HIS A 164 -15.05 10.17 -13.25
N LYS A 165 -16.07 9.57 -12.62
CA LYS A 165 -16.69 10.15 -11.41
C LYS A 165 -15.70 10.14 -10.25
N ILE A 166 -15.01 9.02 -10.03
CA ILE A 166 -14.00 8.92 -8.98
C ILE A 166 -12.80 9.85 -9.29
N LEU A 167 -12.35 9.89 -10.54
CA LEU A 167 -11.30 10.83 -10.97
C LEU A 167 -11.66 12.28 -10.70
N SER A 168 -12.92 12.69 -10.95
CA SER A 168 -13.38 14.05 -10.64
C SER A 168 -13.34 14.37 -9.15
N VAL A 169 -13.68 13.40 -8.30
CA VAL A 169 -13.56 13.55 -6.83
C VAL A 169 -12.10 13.69 -6.40
N ILE A 170 -11.21 12.82 -6.90
CA ILE A 170 -9.77 12.89 -6.60
C ILE A 170 -9.17 14.22 -7.07
N LYS A 171 -9.52 14.67 -8.27
CA LYS A 171 -9.10 15.97 -8.80
C LYS A 171 -9.48 17.12 -7.88
N SER A 172 -10.69 17.09 -7.34
CA SER A 172 -11.17 18.10 -6.39
C SER A 172 -10.48 17.99 -5.03
N ASP A 173 -10.34 16.77 -4.49
CA ASP A 173 -9.78 16.53 -3.16
C ASP A 173 -8.29 16.93 -3.08
N PHE A 174 -7.50 16.62 -4.12
CA PHE A 174 -6.03 16.77 -4.11
C PHE A 174 -5.50 17.88 -5.04
N GLN A 175 -6.36 18.49 -5.86
CA GLN A 175 -5.98 19.51 -6.85
C GLN A 175 -4.92 19.01 -7.85
N VAL A 176 -5.05 17.78 -8.30
CA VAL A 176 -4.17 17.10 -9.26
C VAL A 176 -4.83 16.99 -10.64
N SER A 177 -4.05 16.71 -11.67
CA SER A 177 -4.57 16.34 -12.98
C SER A 177 -5.07 14.89 -12.99
N THR A 178 -5.97 14.59 -13.92
CA THR A 178 -6.52 13.24 -14.08
C THR A 178 -6.61 12.85 -15.54
N SER A 179 -6.45 11.56 -15.84
CA SER A 179 -6.51 11.03 -17.19
C SER A 179 -7.10 9.62 -17.22
N SER A 180 -7.51 9.16 -18.39
CA SER A 180 -7.82 7.75 -18.63
C SER A 180 -6.57 7.00 -19.06
N PHE A 181 -6.59 5.66 -19.00
CA PHE A 181 -5.45 4.85 -19.49
C PHE A 181 -5.25 4.97 -21.01
N THR A 182 -6.27 5.34 -21.77
CA THR A 182 -6.19 5.51 -23.22
C THR A 182 -5.54 6.82 -23.65
N ASP A 183 -5.54 7.83 -22.77
CA ASP A 183 -5.14 9.19 -23.12
C ASP A 183 -3.71 9.51 -22.66
N ILE A 184 -3.06 8.59 -21.93
CA ILE A 184 -1.71 8.80 -21.44
C ILE A 184 -0.70 8.47 -22.53
N ARG A 185 0.20 9.42 -22.72
CA ARG A 185 1.39 9.28 -23.56
C ARG A 185 2.58 9.83 -22.78
N HIS A 186 3.71 9.13 -22.84
CA HIS A 186 4.97 9.61 -22.23
C HIS A 186 4.96 9.72 -20.69
N MET A 187 4.64 8.63 -20.02
CA MET A 187 4.78 8.49 -18.58
C MET A 187 6.24 8.17 -18.21
N LYS A 188 6.92 9.05 -17.45
CA LYS A 188 8.30 8.79 -17.01
C LYS A 188 8.37 8.16 -15.62
N ASN A 189 7.58 8.65 -14.68
CA ASN A 189 7.61 8.20 -13.30
C ASN A 189 6.20 7.83 -12.83
N ALA A 190 6.04 6.69 -12.19
CA ALA A 190 4.75 6.24 -11.72
C ALA A 190 4.79 5.53 -10.37
N ILE A 191 3.69 5.65 -9.63
CA ILE A 191 3.31 4.74 -8.55
C ILE A 191 2.15 3.89 -9.04
N ASN A 192 2.36 2.59 -9.14
CA ASN A 192 1.30 1.65 -9.46
C ASN A 192 0.59 1.17 -8.21
N THR A 193 -0.75 1.34 -8.17
CA THR A 193 -1.61 0.88 -7.07
C THR A 193 -2.71 -0.07 -7.52
N ILE A 194 -2.66 -0.51 -8.80
CA ILE A 194 -3.63 -1.46 -9.33
C ILE A 194 -3.15 -2.91 -9.20
N PRO A 195 -4.06 -3.87 -9.02
CA PRO A 195 -3.70 -5.27 -8.90
C PRO A 195 -3.17 -5.85 -10.23
N ILE A 196 -2.46 -6.97 -10.15
CA ILE A 196 -1.86 -7.64 -11.31
C ILE A 196 -2.89 -7.93 -12.42
N SER A 197 -4.10 -8.36 -12.07
CA SER A 197 -5.16 -8.60 -13.06
C SER A 197 -5.45 -7.37 -13.92
N ALA A 198 -5.45 -6.18 -13.32
CA ALA A 198 -5.65 -4.95 -14.06
C ALA A 198 -4.39 -4.52 -14.85
N GLN A 199 -3.18 -4.84 -14.37
CA GLN A 199 -1.95 -4.63 -15.13
C GLN A 199 -1.94 -5.46 -16.42
N LEU A 200 -2.31 -6.75 -16.32
CA LEU A 200 -2.43 -7.65 -17.47
C LEU A 200 -3.44 -7.14 -18.50
N GLU A 201 -4.61 -6.66 -18.04
CA GLU A 201 -5.62 -6.05 -18.90
C GLU A 201 -5.09 -4.82 -19.65
N ILE A 202 -4.36 -3.94 -18.97
CA ILE A 202 -3.78 -2.73 -19.56
C ILE A 202 -2.68 -3.05 -20.56
N LEU A 203 -1.89 -4.08 -20.30
CA LEU A 203 -0.83 -4.54 -21.21
C LEU A 203 -1.36 -5.41 -22.36
N ASP A 204 -2.70 -5.62 -22.46
CA ASP A 204 -3.35 -6.52 -23.42
C ASP A 204 -2.82 -7.96 -23.36
N LEU A 205 -2.36 -8.38 -22.19
CA LEU A 205 -1.91 -9.74 -21.93
C LEU A 205 -3.10 -10.64 -21.58
N LYS A 206 -3.36 -11.67 -22.40
CA LYS A 206 -4.46 -12.61 -22.12
C LYS A 206 -4.12 -13.45 -20.88
N PRO A 207 -5.09 -13.70 -19.96
CA PRO A 207 -4.87 -14.53 -18.77
C PRO A 207 -4.33 -15.96 -19.03
N ARG A 208 -4.50 -16.47 -20.26
CA ARG A 208 -3.96 -17.78 -20.70
C ARG A 208 -2.46 -17.73 -21.00
N GLU A 209 -1.92 -16.57 -21.32
CA GLU A 209 -0.50 -16.32 -21.56
C GLU A 209 0.21 -15.93 -20.26
N ALA A 210 -0.52 -15.38 -19.32
CA ALA A 210 -0.14 -15.22 -17.92
C ALA A 210 -0.43 -16.54 -17.18
N ILE A 211 0.21 -17.59 -17.59
CA ILE A 211 0.33 -18.97 -17.10
C ILE A 211 -0.42 -19.31 -15.81
N ALA A 212 -1.02 -20.49 -15.82
CA ALA A 212 -1.54 -21.21 -14.68
C ALA A 212 -0.73 -20.90 -13.42
N PHE A 213 -1.29 -20.08 -12.57
CA PHE A 213 -0.85 -19.92 -11.20
C PHE A 213 -0.97 -21.30 -10.54
N ASP A 214 0.13 -22.02 -10.44
CA ASP A 214 0.23 -23.04 -9.44
C ASP A 214 0.38 -22.32 -8.08
N ALA A 215 -0.72 -22.27 -7.38
CA ALA A 215 -0.86 -21.54 -6.11
C ALA A 215 0.06 -22.10 -5.00
N MET A 216 0.88 -23.10 -5.26
CA MET A 216 1.63 -23.78 -4.22
C MET A 216 3.15 -23.72 -4.30
N ASN A 217 3.82 -23.50 -5.43
CA ASN A 217 5.30 -23.65 -5.40
C ASN A 217 6.12 -22.97 -6.49
N ASN A 218 5.57 -22.12 -7.34
CA ASN A 218 6.41 -21.44 -8.33
C ASN A 218 6.01 -19.96 -8.47
N PRO A 219 6.84 -19.02 -7.98
CA PRO A 219 6.64 -17.62 -8.24
C PRO A 219 7.02 -17.38 -9.71
N TRP A 220 6.05 -17.26 -10.57
CA TRP A 220 6.14 -16.96 -11.99
C TRP A 220 6.61 -18.08 -12.93
N PRO A 221 5.96 -18.14 -14.09
CA PRO A 221 6.50 -18.85 -15.21
C PRO A 221 7.85 -18.25 -15.58
N THR A 222 8.74 -19.11 -16.00
CA THR A 222 9.94 -18.76 -16.77
C THR A 222 9.61 -17.66 -17.77
N PRO A 223 10.49 -16.66 -17.96
CA PRO A 223 10.23 -15.55 -18.86
C PRO A 223 9.66 -16.09 -20.17
N VAL A 224 8.46 -15.67 -20.52
CA VAL A 224 7.96 -15.81 -21.89
C VAL A 224 9.06 -15.24 -22.76
N SER A 225 9.52 -16.00 -23.75
CA SER A 225 10.60 -15.59 -24.63
C SER A 225 10.46 -14.13 -25.00
N ASP A 226 11.53 -13.36 -24.82
CA ASP A 226 11.58 -11.89 -24.86
C ASP A 226 10.83 -11.21 -26.01
N THR A 227 10.53 -11.90 -27.07
CA THR A 227 9.85 -11.40 -28.26
C THR A 227 8.35 -11.11 -28.07
N ALA A 228 7.61 -11.95 -27.36
CA ALA A 228 6.17 -11.74 -27.19
C ALA A 228 5.84 -10.66 -26.13
N ALA A 229 6.67 -10.52 -25.10
CA ALA A 229 6.53 -9.47 -24.09
C ALA A 229 6.90 -8.07 -24.64
N ILE A 230 7.77 -8.01 -25.66
CA ILE A 230 8.25 -6.78 -26.26
C ILE A 230 7.22 -6.18 -27.24
N GLU A 231 6.45 -7.01 -27.95
CA GLU A 231 5.46 -6.54 -28.94
C GLU A 231 4.13 -6.08 -28.30
N LEU A 232 3.82 -6.53 -27.08
CA LEU A 232 2.55 -6.27 -26.39
C LEU A 232 2.58 -5.08 -25.43
N GLY A 233 3.67 -4.35 -25.35
CA GLY A 233 3.77 -3.19 -24.46
C GLY A 233 2.91 -2.04 -24.92
N SER A 234 1.81 -1.76 -24.22
CA SER A 234 1.02 -0.55 -24.45
C SER A 234 1.91 0.69 -24.41
N ALA A 235 1.51 1.74 -25.12
CA ALA A 235 2.20 3.05 -25.12
C ALA A 235 2.38 3.63 -23.70
N ILE A 236 1.64 3.13 -22.73
CA ILE A 236 1.63 3.58 -21.33
C ILE A 236 2.97 3.37 -20.62
N THR A 237 3.62 2.21 -20.81
CA THR A 237 4.87 1.89 -20.10
C THR A 237 6.13 2.14 -20.94
N LYS A 238 5.99 2.58 -22.19
CA LYS A 238 7.11 2.70 -23.14
C LYS A 238 8.24 3.63 -22.67
N ASP A 239 7.87 4.72 -21.99
CA ASP A 239 8.81 5.75 -21.57
C ASP A 239 9.02 5.76 -20.05
N LEU A 240 8.49 4.75 -19.33
CA LEU A 240 8.52 4.71 -17.88
C LEU A 240 9.93 4.40 -17.38
N GLN A 241 10.53 5.35 -16.67
CA GLN A 241 11.90 5.29 -16.15
C GLN A 241 11.96 4.93 -14.68
N VAL A 242 10.93 5.31 -13.90
CA VAL A 242 10.84 5.03 -12.48
C VAL A 242 9.46 4.49 -12.16
N LEU A 243 9.41 3.35 -11.50
CA LEU A 243 8.19 2.71 -11.02
C LEU A 243 8.31 2.33 -9.56
N LEU A 244 7.40 2.79 -8.70
CA LEU A 244 7.07 2.10 -7.46
C LEU A 244 5.81 1.26 -7.71
N ASP A 245 5.91 -0.06 -7.63
CA ASP A 245 4.75 -0.94 -7.67
C ASP A 245 4.42 -1.39 -6.25
N VAL A 246 3.24 -0.99 -5.72
CA VAL A 246 2.84 -1.34 -4.35
C VAL A 246 2.54 -2.82 -4.17
N VAL A 247 2.46 -3.58 -5.24
CA VAL A 247 2.32 -5.04 -5.20
C VAL A 247 3.67 -5.65 -4.84
N TYR A 248 3.70 -6.50 -3.82
CA TYR A 248 4.91 -7.20 -3.37
C TYR A 248 4.85 -8.73 -3.58
N THR A 249 3.66 -9.25 -3.84
CA THR A 249 3.43 -10.69 -4.07
C THR A 249 2.25 -10.88 -5.02
N PRO A 250 2.43 -11.68 -6.09
CA PRO A 250 3.69 -12.23 -6.61
C PRO A 250 4.60 -11.12 -7.17
N TRP A 251 5.91 -11.40 -7.21
CA TRP A 251 6.93 -10.48 -7.70
C TRP A 251 7.92 -11.21 -8.63
N PRO A 252 8.41 -10.58 -9.74
CA PRO A 252 8.07 -9.23 -10.23
C PRO A 252 6.67 -9.15 -10.86
N THR A 253 6.09 -7.95 -10.88
CA THR A 253 4.80 -7.71 -11.55
C THR A 253 4.99 -7.51 -13.07
N PRO A 254 3.92 -7.59 -13.89
CA PRO A 254 4.01 -7.30 -15.32
C PRO A 254 4.57 -5.91 -15.63
N PHE A 255 4.20 -4.89 -14.85
CA PHE A 255 4.76 -3.55 -15.01
C PHE A 255 6.22 -3.48 -14.60
N ALA A 256 6.61 -4.14 -13.51
CA ALA A 256 8.00 -4.21 -13.07
C ALA A 256 8.90 -4.82 -14.15
N ILE A 257 8.51 -5.99 -14.69
CA ILE A 257 9.24 -6.66 -15.79
C ILE A 257 9.41 -5.72 -16.99
N ARG A 258 8.34 -5.01 -17.35
CA ARG A 258 8.38 -4.10 -18.49
C ARG A 258 9.32 -2.93 -18.29
N VAL A 259 9.31 -2.33 -17.10
CA VAL A 259 10.19 -1.18 -16.79
C VAL A 259 11.65 -1.62 -16.70
N GLU A 260 11.94 -2.75 -16.05
CA GLU A 260 13.30 -3.30 -15.96
C GLU A 260 13.87 -3.67 -17.34
N SER A 261 13.04 -4.21 -18.24
CA SER A 261 13.46 -4.52 -19.62
C SER A 261 13.89 -3.30 -20.43
N GLN A 262 13.50 -2.09 -19.99
CA GLN A 262 13.88 -0.80 -20.59
C GLN A 262 14.96 -0.09 -19.77
N HIS A 263 15.63 -0.77 -18.84
CA HIS A 263 16.62 -0.22 -17.92
C HIS A 263 16.09 0.88 -16.99
N GLY A 264 14.77 0.89 -16.71
CA GLY A 264 14.16 1.74 -15.71
C GLY A 264 14.43 1.26 -14.28
N ILE A 265 14.22 2.15 -13.33
CA ILE A 265 14.37 1.88 -11.90
C ILE A 265 13.02 1.39 -11.37
N VAL A 266 13.03 0.24 -10.68
CA VAL A 266 11.82 -0.32 -10.08
C VAL A 266 12.01 -0.48 -8.57
N PHE A 267 11.05 0.05 -7.81
CA PHE A 267 10.90 -0.15 -6.38
C PHE A 267 9.74 -1.12 -6.14
N ASP A 268 9.97 -2.17 -5.38
CA ASP A 268 8.92 -3.12 -5.03
C ASP A 268 8.08 -2.64 -3.84
N GLY A 269 6.87 -3.15 -3.73
CA GLY A 269 5.96 -2.84 -2.63
C GLY A 269 6.40 -3.37 -1.26
N LEU A 270 7.45 -4.20 -1.21
CA LEU A 270 7.93 -4.77 0.05
C LEU A 270 8.50 -3.70 0.98
N GLN A 271 9.26 -2.73 0.44
CA GLN A 271 9.79 -1.63 1.24
C GLN A 271 8.66 -0.75 1.81
N MET A 272 7.65 -0.44 0.99
CA MET A 272 6.45 0.25 1.47
C MET A 272 5.77 -0.55 2.59
N LEU A 273 5.61 -1.87 2.42
CA LEU A 273 4.99 -2.75 3.41
C LEU A 273 5.76 -2.75 4.73
N ILE A 274 7.09 -2.86 4.69
CA ILE A 274 7.95 -2.87 5.87
C ILE A 274 7.80 -1.56 6.65
N HIS A 275 7.96 -0.43 5.98
CA HIS A 275 7.94 0.88 6.63
C HIS A 275 6.56 1.24 7.20
N GLN A 276 5.46 0.94 6.49
CA GLN A 276 4.13 1.17 7.02
C GLN A 276 3.82 0.28 8.22
N ALA A 277 4.26 -1.00 8.20
CA ALA A 277 4.08 -1.91 9.33
C ALA A 277 4.96 -1.52 10.53
N HIS A 278 6.18 -1.04 10.29
CA HIS A 278 7.03 -0.47 11.33
C HIS A 278 6.33 0.67 12.08
N ALA A 279 5.77 1.63 11.34
CA ALA A 279 4.99 2.72 11.96
C ALA A 279 3.74 2.20 12.70
N GLN A 280 3.07 1.15 12.20
CA GLN A 280 1.94 0.52 12.90
C GLN A 280 2.35 -0.09 14.25
N VAL A 281 3.51 -0.77 14.31
CA VAL A 281 4.03 -1.32 15.57
C VAL A 281 4.26 -0.18 16.59
N GLU A 282 4.90 0.90 16.19
CA GLU A 282 5.13 2.05 17.07
C GLU A 282 3.82 2.70 17.55
N ILE A 283 2.82 2.82 16.67
CA ILE A 283 1.49 3.34 17.02
C ILE A 283 0.78 2.42 18.03
N MET A 284 0.83 1.10 17.82
CA MET A 284 0.13 0.13 18.64
C MET A 284 0.82 -0.11 19.98
N THR A 285 2.15 -0.06 20.03
CA THR A 285 2.92 -0.42 21.24
C THR A 285 3.50 0.78 21.99
N GLY A 286 3.63 1.92 21.33
CA GLY A 286 4.36 3.08 21.86
C GLY A 286 5.87 2.88 21.92
N MET A 287 6.41 1.80 21.32
CA MET A 287 7.82 1.42 21.41
C MET A 287 8.48 1.51 20.04
N ALA A 288 9.63 2.19 19.99
CA ALA A 288 10.46 2.26 18.78
C ALA A 288 11.33 1.01 18.63
N LEU A 289 11.58 0.61 17.39
CA LEU A 289 12.48 -0.49 17.04
C LEU A 289 13.25 -0.18 15.75
N PRO A 290 14.42 -0.81 15.52
CA PRO A 290 15.10 -0.70 14.23
C PRO A 290 14.26 -1.35 13.11
N VAL A 291 14.08 -0.65 11.98
CA VAL A 291 13.33 -1.18 10.82
C VAL A 291 13.97 -2.46 10.25
N SER A 292 15.29 -2.64 10.43
CA SER A 292 16.03 -3.83 9.99
C SER A 292 15.47 -5.13 10.57
N ILE A 293 14.94 -5.11 11.79
CA ILE A 293 14.29 -6.28 12.43
C ILE A 293 13.14 -6.80 11.58
N MET A 294 12.35 -5.89 11.04
CA MET A 294 11.21 -6.27 10.18
C MET A 294 11.67 -6.63 8.76
N SER A 295 12.68 -5.94 8.23
CA SER A 295 13.25 -6.26 6.93
C SER A 295 13.81 -7.67 6.89
N GLU A 296 14.58 -8.07 7.90
CA GLU A 296 15.18 -9.40 8.02
C GLU A 296 14.13 -10.52 8.10
N ALA A 297 12.96 -10.24 8.70
CA ALA A 297 11.88 -11.22 8.83
C ALA A 297 11.24 -11.61 7.48
N VAL A 298 11.37 -10.79 6.44
CA VAL A 298 10.74 -10.99 5.13
C VAL A 298 11.74 -10.97 3.97
N THR A 299 13.05 -10.91 4.25
CA THR A 299 14.09 -11.00 3.20
C THR A 299 13.94 -12.31 2.43
N ARG A 300 14.00 -12.23 1.13
CA ARG A 300 13.81 -13.34 0.17
C ARG A 300 15.12 -14.05 -0.10
#